data_271846bfff3b2c6189372a83ad29013c
#
_entry.id   271846bfff3b2c6189372a83ad29013c
#
_cell.length_a   1.000
_cell.length_b   1.000
_cell.length_c   1.000
_cell.angle_alpha   90.00
_cell.angle_beta   90.00
_cell.angle_gamma   90.00
#
_symmetry.space_group_name_H-M   'P 1'
#
loop_
_entity.id
_entity.type
_entity.pdbx_description
1 polymer ?
#
loop_
_entity_poly.entity_id
_entity_poly.type
_entity_poly.pdbx_seq_one_letter_code
_entity_poly.pdbx_strand_id
1 'polypeptide(L)'
;MKKEVSEILKNISDEISITAPMKKVVEDSYNAVGTYLGNNLKKDIHIFAQGSMALGTVIKPISDADEYDIDLVCLIKDGVNMTAAEIKNSIGNSLKESQRYYKQLQPEGKRCWTLDYTNFHMDILPAVPKEQNFDIECHSNIRLTHRISNCSYEDRYSDPLEYQRWFKRSMLKGFQGVSVSESRQAEIDGIPDDNMQSNLQSIIKLLKRHRDIFFEANHTDYKPIS
;
A
#
# COMPACT_ATOMS: atom_id res chain seq x y z
N MET A 1 -34.60 0.89 15.40
CA MET A 1 -34.32 0.16 14.13
C MET A 1 -33.19 0.76 13.31
N LYS A 2 -33.27 1.96 12.66
CA LYS A 2 -32.14 2.49 11.88
C LYS A 2 -30.84 2.72 12.68
N LYS A 3 -30.96 3.24 13.92
CA LYS A 3 -29.79 3.43 14.81
C LYS A 3 -29.14 2.10 15.20
N GLU A 4 -29.94 1.12 15.59
CA GLU A 4 -29.49 -0.21 15.99
C GLU A 4 -28.75 -0.94 14.84
N VAL A 5 -29.31 -0.88 13.62
CA VAL A 5 -28.66 -1.45 12.44
C VAL A 5 -27.32 -0.76 12.14
N SER A 6 -27.26 0.57 12.25
CA SER A 6 -26.01 1.32 12.05
C SER A 6 -24.95 0.95 13.10
N GLU A 7 -25.35 0.75 14.34
CA GLU A 7 -24.46 0.34 15.43
C GLU A 7 -23.95 -1.10 15.23
N ILE A 8 -24.81 -2.02 14.82
CA ILE A 8 -24.43 -3.39 14.48
C ILE A 8 -23.39 -3.39 13.33
N LEU A 9 -23.66 -2.67 12.24
CA LEU A 9 -22.75 -2.59 11.10
C LEU A 9 -21.41 -1.97 11.48
N LYS A 10 -21.40 -0.97 12.34
CA LYS A 10 -20.17 -0.38 12.87
C LYS A 10 -19.40 -1.40 13.69
N ASN A 11 -20.03 -2.09 14.63
CA ASN A 11 -19.38 -3.11 15.46
C ASN A 11 -18.79 -4.24 14.60
N ILE A 12 -19.49 -4.70 13.57
CA ILE A 12 -18.95 -5.69 12.62
C ILE A 12 -17.74 -5.11 11.88
N SER A 13 -17.83 -3.87 11.42
CA SER A 13 -16.70 -3.22 10.71
C SER A 13 -15.48 -3.07 11.61
N ASP A 14 -15.66 -2.74 12.88
CA ASP A 14 -14.57 -2.65 13.85
C ASP A 14 -13.95 -4.03 14.11
N GLU A 15 -14.78 -5.06 14.25
CA GLU A 15 -14.33 -6.44 14.51
C GLU A 15 -13.52 -7.04 13.35
N ILE A 16 -13.87 -6.74 12.10
CA ILE A 16 -13.14 -7.20 10.93
C ILE A 16 -11.91 -6.34 10.58
N SER A 17 -11.69 -5.24 11.27
CA SER A 17 -10.53 -4.36 11.06
C SER A 17 -9.26 -4.98 11.63
N ILE A 18 -8.09 -4.67 11.05
CA ILE A 18 -6.81 -5.07 11.65
C ILE A 18 -6.66 -4.45 13.04
N THR A 19 -6.10 -5.20 13.97
CA THR A 19 -5.90 -4.75 15.35
C THR A 19 -4.72 -3.79 15.47
N ALA A 20 -4.65 -3.03 16.56
CA ALA A 20 -3.53 -2.14 16.84
C ALA A 20 -2.17 -2.88 16.86
N PRO A 21 -2.02 -4.09 17.46
CA PRO A 21 -0.78 -4.87 17.34
C PRO A 21 -0.44 -5.24 15.89
N MET A 22 -1.42 -5.68 15.08
CA MET A 22 -1.19 -6.00 13.66
C MET A 22 -0.72 -4.76 12.90
N LYS A 23 -1.39 -3.62 13.09
CA LYS A 23 -1.01 -2.34 12.49
C LYS A 23 0.43 -1.96 12.85
N LYS A 24 0.80 -2.10 14.13
CA LYS A 24 2.16 -1.79 14.58
C LYS A 24 3.22 -2.66 13.91
N VAL A 25 2.98 -3.97 13.76
CA VAL A 25 3.92 -4.87 13.07
C VAL A 25 4.11 -4.44 11.60
N VAL A 26 3.03 -4.03 10.94
CA VAL A 26 3.09 -3.49 9.58
C VAL A 26 3.90 -2.19 9.54
N GLU A 27 3.62 -1.24 10.44
CA GLU A 27 4.34 0.04 10.54
C GLU A 27 5.84 -0.16 10.78
N ASP A 28 6.20 -1.04 11.72
CA ASP A 28 7.59 -1.34 12.03
C ASP A 28 8.31 -1.98 10.82
N SER A 29 7.64 -2.88 10.09
CA SER A 29 8.17 -3.53 8.89
C SER A 29 8.30 -2.55 7.72
N TYR A 30 7.28 -1.72 7.51
CA TYR A 30 7.25 -0.66 6.50
C TYR A 30 8.40 0.34 6.72
N ASN A 31 8.57 0.85 7.94
CA ASN A 31 9.64 1.77 8.30
C ASN A 31 11.03 1.13 8.14
N ALA A 32 11.17 -0.16 8.50
CA ALA A 32 12.43 -0.88 8.36
C ALA A 32 12.84 -1.05 6.89
N VAL A 33 11.88 -1.42 6.02
CA VAL A 33 12.13 -1.53 4.56
C VAL A 33 12.44 -0.16 3.97
N GLY A 34 11.67 0.87 4.33
CA GLY A 34 11.88 2.24 3.86
C GLY A 34 13.27 2.77 4.23
N THR A 35 13.66 2.60 5.49
CA THR A 35 14.99 2.98 5.97
C THR A 35 16.10 2.21 5.26
N TYR A 36 15.92 0.90 5.05
CA TYR A 36 16.89 0.09 4.33
C TYR A 36 17.08 0.57 2.89
N LEU A 37 15.99 0.76 2.17
CA LEU A 37 16.04 1.25 0.78
C LEU A 37 16.65 2.66 0.70
N GLY A 38 16.28 3.57 1.60
CA GLY A 38 16.85 4.92 1.68
C GLY A 38 18.37 4.92 1.85
N ASN A 39 18.88 4.02 2.69
CA ASN A 39 20.32 3.94 2.96
C ASN A 39 21.12 3.26 1.83
N ASN A 40 20.52 2.32 1.10
CA ASN A 40 21.25 1.46 0.16
C ASN A 40 21.12 1.89 -1.30
N LEU A 41 20.01 2.51 -1.70
CA LEU A 41 19.81 2.96 -3.08
C LEU A 41 20.71 4.13 -3.48
N LYS A 42 21.22 4.89 -2.52
CA LYS A 42 22.00 6.13 -2.75
C LYS A 42 21.29 7.10 -3.71
N LYS A 43 19.98 7.16 -3.61
CA LYS A 43 19.05 7.99 -4.38
C LYS A 43 18.10 8.71 -3.45
N ASP A 44 17.61 9.85 -3.88
CA ASP A 44 16.54 10.53 -3.16
C ASP A 44 15.23 9.76 -3.38
N ILE A 45 14.73 9.14 -2.33
CA ILE A 45 13.51 8.34 -2.38
C ILE A 45 12.45 8.86 -1.43
N HIS A 46 11.20 8.73 -1.85
CA HIS A 46 10.03 8.94 -1.02
C HIS A 46 9.23 7.63 -0.96
N ILE A 47 8.90 7.18 0.25
CA ILE A 47 8.12 5.98 0.48
C ILE A 47 6.79 6.36 1.10
N PHE A 48 5.72 5.90 0.48
CA PHE A 48 4.36 6.13 0.98
C PHE A 48 3.47 4.91 0.77
N ALA A 49 2.53 4.72 1.69
CA ALA A 49 1.54 3.65 1.58
C ALA A 49 0.53 3.96 0.47
N GLN A 50 0.05 2.91 -0.19
CA GLN A 50 -1.09 3.00 -1.11
C GLN A 50 -2.13 1.92 -0.83
N GLY A 51 -3.14 1.81 -1.69
CA GLY A 51 -4.16 0.77 -1.57
C GLY A 51 -4.95 0.84 -0.27
N SER A 52 -5.31 -0.32 0.24
CA SER A 52 -6.17 -0.44 1.40
C SER A 52 -5.56 0.12 2.68
N MET A 53 -4.22 0.09 2.81
CA MET A 53 -3.52 0.64 3.97
C MET A 53 -3.63 2.16 4.02
N ALA A 54 -3.35 2.83 2.92
CA ALA A 54 -3.45 4.28 2.81
C ALA A 54 -4.88 4.82 2.97
N LEU A 55 -5.86 3.99 2.63
CA LEU A 55 -7.29 4.34 2.72
C LEU A 55 -7.93 3.94 4.06
N GLY A 56 -7.21 3.23 4.92
CA GLY A 56 -7.76 2.69 6.18
C GLY A 56 -8.86 1.66 5.96
N THR A 57 -8.76 0.86 4.89
CA THR A 57 -9.77 -0.14 4.50
C THR A 57 -9.26 -1.57 4.52
N VAL A 58 -8.12 -1.81 5.17
CA VAL A 58 -7.60 -3.15 5.41
C VAL A 58 -8.55 -3.91 6.33
N ILE A 59 -8.79 -5.18 6.04
CA ILE A 59 -9.55 -6.09 6.89
C ILE A 59 -8.69 -7.28 7.30
N LYS A 60 -9.00 -7.86 8.46
CA LYS A 60 -8.38 -9.12 8.88
C LYS A 60 -8.72 -10.22 7.88
N PRO A 61 -7.85 -11.21 7.68
CA PRO A 61 -8.19 -12.45 6.99
C PRO A 61 -9.39 -13.15 7.64
N ILE A 62 -10.04 -14.06 6.91
CA ILE A 62 -11.12 -14.90 7.45
C ILE A 62 -10.54 -15.94 8.40
N SER A 63 -9.41 -16.51 8.03
CA SER A 63 -8.69 -17.50 8.85
C SER A 63 -7.29 -17.00 9.21
N ASP A 64 -6.71 -17.56 10.30
CA ASP A 64 -5.33 -17.26 10.71
C ASP A 64 -4.29 -17.80 9.72
N ALA A 65 -4.70 -18.62 8.75
CA ALA A 65 -3.84 -19.15 7.68
C ALA A 65 -3.79 -18.23 6.45
N ASP A 66 -4.69 -17.25 6.36
CA ASP A 66 -4.73 -16.28 5.27
C ASP A 66 -3.91 -15.04 5.63
N GLU A 67 -3.44 -14.37 4.60
CA GLU A 67 -2.60 -13.17 4.72
C GLU A 67 -3.31 -11.97 4.11
N TYR A 68 -2.88 -10.78 4.47
CA TYR A 68 -3.36 -9.53 3.89
C TYR A 68 -2.23 -8.79 3.20
N ASP A 69 -2.59 -7.99 2.19
CA ASP A 69 -1.63 -7.28 1.37
C ASP A 69 -1.42 -5.85 1.87
N ILE A 70 -0.17 -5.43 1.90
CA ILE A 70 0.25 -4.06 2.20
C ILE A 70 0.99 -3.52 0.98
N ASP A 71 0.43 -2.50 0.38
CA ASP A 71 1.03 -1.85 -0.79
C ASP A 71 1.80 -0.60 -0.37
N LEU A 72 3.02 -0.46 -0.86
CA LEU A 72 3.81 0.76 -0.74
C LEU A 72 4.43 1.16 -2.08
N VAL A 73 4.54 2.44 -2.32
CA VAL A 73 5.29 3.01 -3.44
C VAL A 73 6.68 3.39 -2.95
N CYS A 74 7.70 2.95 -3.66
CA CYS A 74 9.06 3.45 -3.52
C CYS A 74 9.37 4.37 -4.72
N LEU A 75 9.18 5.66 -4.51
CA LEU A 75 9.37 6.71 -5.51
C LEU A 75 10.82 7.18 -5.51
N ILE A 76 11.53 7.00 -6.62
CA ILE A 76 12.86 7.56 -6.85
C ILE A 76 12.67 8.96 -7.45
N LYS A 77 12.84 10.02 -6.64
CA LYS A 77 12.50 11.40 -7.01
C LYS A 77 13.29 11.92 -8.21
N ASP A 78 14.56 11.56 -8.30
CA ASP A 78 15.47 11.94 -9.38
C ASP A 78 15.42 10.99 -10.60
N GLY A 79 14.46 10.07 -10.63
CA GLY A 79 14.38 8.97 -11.58
C GLY A 79 13.63 9.24 -12.88
N VAL A 80 13.22 10.48 -13.20
CA VAL A 80 12.38 10.81 -14.38
C VAL A 80 12.93 10.22 -15.69
N ASN A 81 14.26 10.21 -15.86
CA ASN A 81 14.90 9.71 -17.08
C ASN A 81 15.23 8.21 -17.05
N MET A 82 14.93 7.50 -15.96
CA MET A 82 15.18 6.05 -15.88
C MET A 82 14.20 5.28 -16.76
N THR A 83 14.67 4.22 -17.38
CA THR A 83 13.80 3.26 -18.08
C THR A 83 12.99 2.42 -17.09
N ALA A 84 11.91 1.80 -17.55
CA ALA A 84 11.10 0.91 -16.70
C ALA A 84 11.93 -0.24 -16.10
N ALA A 85 12.90 -0.78 -16.88
CA ALA A 85 13.81 -1.82 -16.41
C ALA A 85 14.74 -1.31 -15.29
N GLU A 86 15.33 -0.12 -15.45
CA GLU A 86 16.21 0.47 -14.44
C GLU A 86 15.49 0.76 -13.14
N ILE A 87 14.25 1.29 -13.22
CA ILE A 87 13.42 1.54 -12.05
C ILE A 87 13.15 0.23 -11.30
N LYS A 88 12.69 -0.80 -12.02
CA LYS A 88 12.37 -2.12 -11.45
C LYS A 88 13.60 -2.76 -10.80
N ASN A 89 14.71 -2.81 -11.55
CA ASN A 89 15.91 -3.49 -11.13
C ASN A 89 16.64 -2.77 -9.97
N SER A 90 16.59 -1.43 -9.89
CA SER A 90 17.23 -0.72 -8.78
C SER A 90 16.69 -1.15 -7.42
N ILE A 91 15.38 -1.23 -7.27
CA ILE A 91 14.74 -1.70 -6.03
C ILE A 91 15.00 -3.19 -5.82
N GLY A 92 14.78 -4.01 -6.86
CA GLY A 92 14.94 -5.46 -6.75
C GLY A 92 16.37 -5.88 -6.42
N ASN A 93 17.38 -5.24 -7.00
CA ASN A 93 18.77 -5.54 -6.70
C ASN A 93 19.12 -5.15 -5.26
N SER A 94 18.67 -3.97 -4.80
CA SER A 94 18.87 -3.57 -3.41
C SER A 94 18.26 -4.58 -2.43
N LEU A 95 17.04 -5.06 -2.68
CA LEU A 95 16.42 -6.09 -1.84
C LEU A 95 17.17 -7.43 -1.87
N LYS A 96 17.70 -7.83 -3.04
CA LYS A 96 18.49 -9.06 -3.21
C LYS A 96 19.85 -9.00 -2.53
N GLU A 97 20.45 -7.84 -2.38
CA GLU A 97 21.72 -7.64 -1.67
C GLU A 97 21.57 -7.78 -0.14
N SER A 98 20.36 -7.64 0.40
CA SER A 98 20.08 -7.79 1.81
C SER A 98 19.92 -9.25 2.21
N GLN A 99 20.75 -9.75 3.12
CA GLN A 99 20.58 -11.11 3.67
C GLN A 99 19.19 -11.33 4.30
N ARG A 100 18.61 -10.27 4.89
CA ARG A 100 17.28 -10.32 5.49
C ARG A 100 16.21 -10.39 4.42
N TYR A 101 16.16 -9.40 3.54
CA TYR A 101 15.07 -9.29 2.57
C TYR A 101 15.15 -10.31 1.44
N TYR A 102 16.35 -10.76 1.07
CA TYR A 102 16.51 -11.86 0.10
C TYR A 102 15.74 -13.13 0.48
N LYS A 103 15.71 -13.46 1.78
CA LYS A 103 14.98 -14.65 2.29
C LYS A 103 13.46 -14.49 2.25
N GLN A 104 12.97 -13.28 2.26
CA GLN A 104 11.54 -12.94 2.24
C GLN A 104 11.06 -12.58 0.84
N LEU A 105 11.99 -12.37 -0.10
CA LEU A 105 11.68 -11.85 -1.44
C LEU A 105 11.09 -12.96 -2.31
N GLN A 106 9.85 -12.75 -2.75
CA GLN A 106 9.19 -13.61 -3.72
C GLN A 106 9.78 -13.44 -5.13
N PRO A 107 9.51 -14.37 -6.07
CA PRO A 107 9.82 -14.18 -7.47
C PRO A 107 9.26 -12.85 -7.98
N GLU A 108 9.96 -12.23 -8.91
CA GLU A 108 9.61 -10.93 -9.44
C GLU A 108 8.16 -10.85 -9.95
N GLY A 109 7.35 -10.04 -9.29
CA GLY A 109 5.98 -9.74 -9.69
C GLY A 109 5.93 -8.83 -10.93
N LYS A 110 4.76 -8.71 -11.56
CA LYS A 110 4.57 -7.85 -12.75
C LYS A 110 4.84 -6.37 -12.44
N ARG A 111 4.38 -5.87 -11.31
CA ARG A 111 4.47 -4.45 -10.92
C ARG A 111 5.33 -4.21 -9.70
N CYS A 112 5.31 -5.12 -8.73
CA CYS A 112 5.91 -5.00 -7.41
C CYS A 112 7.07 -5.98 -7.21
N TRP A 113 7.79 -5.76 -6.14
CA TRP A 113 8.61 -6.73 -5.44
C TRP A 113 7.89 -7.07 -4.14
N THR A 114 7.57 -8.33 -3.92
CA THR A 114 6.81 -8.79 -2.76
C THR A 114 7.74 -9.35 -1.72
N LEU A 115 7.64 -8.85 -0.49
CA LEU A 115 8.27 -9.42 0.71
C LEU A 115 7.23 -10.19 1.49
N ASP A 116 7.59 -11.44 1.83
CA ASP A 116 6.75 -12.39 2.53
C ASP A 116 7.01 -12.30 4.04
N TYR A 117 5.99 -11.92 4.80
CA TYR A 117 5.99 -11.89 6.26
C TYR A 117 5.02 -12.93 6.80
N THR A 118 5.11 -13.27 8.06
CA THR A 118 4.33 -14.36 8.68
C THR A 118 2.81 -14.21 8.54
N ASN A 119 2.30 -12.97 8.47
CA ASN A 119 0.85 -12.69 8.48
C ASN A 119 0.41 -11.75 7.37
N PHE A 120 1.31 -11.27 6.53
CA PHE A 120 1.01 -10.35 5.44
C PHE A 120 2.09 -10.35 4.37
N HIS A 121 1.71 -9.98 3.17
CA HIS A 121 2.63 -9.66 2.09
C HIS A 121 2.84 -8.15 1.99
N MET A 122 4.07 -7.74 1.68
CA MET A 122 4.37 -6.33 1.43
C MET A 122 4.79 -6.16 -0.02
N ASP A 123 3.94 -5.52 -0.79
CA ASP A 123 4.16 -5.20 -2.19
C ASP A 123 4.83 -3.84 -2.32
N ILE A 124 6.09 -3.84 -2.78
CA ILE A 124 6.89 -2.65 -3.03
C ILE A 124 6.79 -2.31 -4.51
N LEU A 125 6.13 -1.19 -4.84
CA LEU A 125 5.96 -0.71 -6.20
C LEU A 125 7.06 0.31 -6.53
N PRO A 126 8.03 -0.05 -7.41
CA PRO A 126 9.02 0.88 -7.90
C PRO A 126 8.39 1.94 -8.78
N ALA A 127 8.69 3.21 -8.51
CA ALA A 127 8.14 4.34 -9.22
C ALA A 127 9.14 5.49 -9.39
N VAL A 128 8.85 6.35 -10.35
CA VAL A 128 9.52 7.64 -10.54
C VAL A 128 8.46 8.71 -10.82
N PRO A 129 8.75 10.00 -10.65
CA PRO A 129 7.87 11.05 -11.13
C PRO A 129 7.57 10.88 -12.63
N LYS A 130 6.36 11.19 -13.05
CA LYS A 130 6.01 11.19 -14.47
C LYS A 130 6.75 12.32 -15.21
N GLU A 131 6.91 13.46 -14.54
CA GLU A 131 7.48 14.69 -15.10
C GLU A 131 8.46 15.34 -14.11
N GLN A 132 9.33 16.23 -14.60
CA GLN A 132 10.33 16.90 -13.76
C GLN A 132 9.74 17.86 -12.72
N ASN A 133 8.54 18.37 -12.96
CA ASN A 133 7.82 19.27 -12.05
C ASN A 133 6.98 18.52 -11.00
N PHE A 134 7.40 17.31 -10.62
CA PHE A 134 6.73 16.53 -9.60
C PHE A 134 6.63 17.29 -8.28
N ASP A 135 5.42 17.29 -7.74
CA ASP A 135 5.07 17.86 -6.44
C ASP A 135 4.04 16.94 -5.77
N ILE A 136 4.33 16.51 -4.57
CA ILE A 136 3.46 15.60 -3.81
C ILE A 136 2.05 16.16 -3.63
N GLU A 137 1.91 17.48 -3.49
CA GLU A 137 0.63 18.10 -3.19
C GLU A 137 -0.23 18.40 -4.42
N CYS A 138 0.37 18.73 -5.54
CA CYS A 138 -0.37 19.20 -6.71
C CYS A 138 -0.04 18.51 -8.04
N HIS A 139 1.13 17.88 -8.18
CA HIS A 139 1.58 17.19 -9.40
C HIS A 139 2.15 15.82 -9.06
N SER A 140 1.33 14.98 -8.45
CA SER A 140 1.73 13.70 -7.86
C SER A 140 1.66 12.49 -8.81
N ASN A 141 1.52 12.73 -10.12
CA ASN A 141 1.54 11.66 -11.11
C ASN A 141 2.88 10.93 -11.13
N ILE A 142 2.82 9.61 -11.03
CA ILE A 142 3.96 8.73 -11.06
C ILE A 142 3.94 7.80 -12.26
N ARG A 143 5.13 7.35 -12.63
CA ARG A 143 5.35 6.32 -13.64
C ARG A 143 5.83 5.05 -12.94
N LEU A 144 5.07 3.98 -13.12
CA LEU A 144 5.29 2.65 -12.59
C LEU A 144 5.88 1.74 -13.65
N THR A 145 6.47 0.65 -13.22
CA THR A 145 6.98 -0.39 -14.12
C THR A 145 6.00 -1.55 -14.25
N HIS A 146 5.87 -2.12 -15.44
CA HIS A 146 5.09 -3.32 -15.67
C HIS A 146 5.91 -4.32 -16.49
N ARG A 147 6.21 -5.49 -15.92
CA ARG A 147 6.92 -6.56 -16.60
C ARG A 147 5.96 -7.29 -17.57
N ILE A 148 6.30 -7.27 -18.85
CA ILE A 148 5.56 -7.98 -19.90
C ILE A 148 6.07 -9.41 -20.03
N SER A 149 7.40 -9.57 -20.05
CA SER A 149 8.10 -10.86 -20.17
C SER A 149 9.45 -10.80 -19.45
N ASN A 150 10.25 -11.86 -19.54
CA ASN A 150 11.61 -11.84 -19.00
C ASN A 150 12.41 -10.72 -19.66
N CYS A 151 12.92 -9.80 -18.83
CA CYS A 151 13.69 -8.63 -19.23
C CYS A 151 12.96 -7.60 -20.10
N SER A 152 11.63 -7.69 -20.26
CA SER A 152 10.85 -6.71 -20.99
C SER A 152 9.87 -5.99 -20.06
N TYR A 153 9.93 -4.68 -20.04
CA TYR A 153 9.14 -3.82 -19.16
C TYR A 153 8.52 -2.67 -19.95
N GLU A 154 7.35 -2.25 -19.54
CA GLU A 154 6.67 -1.06 -20.06
C GLU A 154 6.33 -0.09 -18.94
N ASP A 155 6.11 1.16 -19.31
CA ASP A 155 5.64 2.19 -18.39
C ASP A 155 4.14 2.09 -18.16
N ARG A 156 3.72 2.32 -16.92
CA ARG A 156 2.33 2.54 -16.52
C ARG A 156 2.25 3.81 -15.68
N TYR A 157 1.13 4.49 -15.73
CA TYR A 157 0.93 5.75 -15.04
C TYR A 157 -0.12 5.60 -13.95
N SER A 158 0.07 6.30 -12.84
CA SER A 158 -0.83 6.30 -11.70
C SER A 158 -0.72 7.61 -10.93
N ASP A 159 -1.73 7.91 -10.13
CA ASP A 159 -1.68 8.97 -9.14
C ASP A 159 -2.32 8.50 -7.83
N PRO A 160 -1.61 7.69 -7.05
CA PRO A 160 -2.15 7.16 -5.79
C PRO A 160 -2.37 8.25 -4.74
N LEU A 161 -1.59 9.32 -4.75
CA LEU A 161 -1.74 10.42 -3.80
C LEU A 161 -2.99 11.25 -4.10
N GLU A 162 -3.28 11.57 -5.38
CA GLU A 162 -4.54 12.23 -5.73
C GLU A 162 -5.75 11.33 -5.44
N TYR A 163 -5.64 10.02 -5.67
CA TYR A 163 -6.70 9.09 -5.28
C TYR A 163 -6.95 9.09 -3.77
N GLN A 164 -5.88 9.11 -2.95
CA GLN A 164 -6.01 9.23 -1.50
C GLN A 164 -6.66 10.57 -1.10
N ARG A 165 -6.25 11.69 -1.73
CA ARG A 165 -6.87 13.00 -1.50
C ARG A 165 -8.35 13.00 -1.87
N TRP A 166 -8.71 12.44 -3.02
CA TRP A 166 -10.09 12.28 -3.43
C TRP A 166 -10.89 11.44 -2.44
N PHE A 167 -10.33 10.32 -1.99
CA PHE A 167 -10.97 9.44 -1.02
C PHE A 167 -11.17 10.16 0.32
N LYS A 168 -10.15 10.84 0.84
CA LYS A 168 -10.25 11.66 2.06
C LYS A 168 -11.32 12.76 1.93
N ARG A 169 -11.36 13.47 0.81
CA ARG A 169 -12.42 14.46 0.55
C ARG A 169 -13.81 13.81 0.52
N SER A 170 -13.94 12.61 0.01
CA SER A 170 -15.19 11.86 -0.02
C SER A 170 -15.64 11.41 1.37
N MET A 171 -14.70 11.04 2.25
CA MET A 171 -14.98 10.78 3.67
C MET A 171 -15.42 12.04 4.41
N LEU A 172 -14.77 13.17 4.11
CA LEU A 172 -14.94 14.46 4.79
C LEU A 172 -16.20 15.23 4.36
N LYS A 173 -17.01 14.73 3.43
CA LYS A 173 -18.37 15.30 3.23
C LYS A 173 -19.20 15.28 4.53
N GLY A 174 -18.58 15.01 5.67
CA GLY A 174 -19.09 15.06 7.03
C GLY A 174 -18.12 15.51 8.13
N PHE A 175 -16.78 15.74 7.89
CA PHE A 175 -15.81 16.12 8.95
C PHE A 175 -14.55 16.84 8.42
N GLN A 176 -13.83 17.61 9.27
CA GLN A 176 -12.62 18.40 8.93
C GLN A 176 -11.37 18.02 9.74
N GLY A 177 -10.24 17.95 9.07
CA GLY A 177 -8.86 18.33 9.45
C GLY A 177 -7.89 17.39 10.17
N VAL A 178 -6.64 17.14 9.66
CA VAL A 178 -5.37 16.90 10.40
C VAL A 178 -4.13 16.98 9.48
N SER A 179 -2.92 17.34 10.02
CA SER A 179 -1.63 17.62 9.36
C SER A 179 -0.49 16.60 9.65
N VAL A 180 0.64 16.67 8.92
CA VAL A 180 1.76 15.69 8.84
C VAL A 180 3.13 16.31 9.19
N SER A 181 4.14 15.50 9.61
CA SER A 181 5.52 15.91 9.97
C SER A 181 6.62 15.12 9.22
N GLU A 182 7.83 15.70 9.08
CA GLU A 182 8.94 15.27 8.18
C GLU A 182 10.20 14.77 8.89
N SER A 183 11.03 13.88 8.24
CA SER A 183 12.44 13.57 8.60
C SER A 183 13.32 13.16 7.40
N ARG A 184 14.69 13.22 7.57
CA ARG A 184 15.68 13.46 6.51
C ARG A 184 16.53 12.25 6.11
N GLN A 185 16.24 11.47 5.13
CA GLN A 185 17.07 10.60 4.24
C GLN A 185 16.20 9.66 3.41
N ALA A 186 15.04 9.27 3.92
CA ALA A 186 13.89 8.81 3.17
C ALA A 186 12.71 9.57 3.74
N GLU A 187 11.93 10.23 2.91
CA GLU A 187 10.61 10.69 3.31
C GLU A 187 9.73 9.45 3.37
N ILE A 188 9.36 9.06 4.58
CA ILE A 188 8.44 7.94 4.80
C ILE A 188 7.17 8.53 5.39
N ASP A 189 6.09 8.51 4.62
CA ASP A 189 4.80 8.95 5.09
C ASP A 189 4.27 8.00 6.17
N GLY A 190 3.77 8.56 7.25
CA GLY A 190 3.10 7.77 8.28
C GLY A 190 1.85 7.06 7.73
N ILE A 191 1.61 5.84 8.22
CA ILE A 191 0.36 5.13 7.96
C ILE A 191 -0.77 5.89 8.67
N PRO A 192 -1.89 6.20 7.97
CA PRO A 192 -3.01 6.94 8.55
C PRO A 192 -3.53 6.32 9.84
N ASP A 193 -3.79 7.15 10.85
CA ASP A 193 -4.37 6.70 12.11
C ASP A 193 -5.89 6.58 11.98
N ASP A 194 -6.42 5.36 12.23
CA ASP A 194 -7.83 5.00 12.06
C ASP A 194 -8.72 5.35 13.28
N ASN A 195 -8.27 6.24 14.17
CA ASN A 195 -8.99 6.57 15.41
C ASN A 195 -10.42 7.11 15.19
N MET A 196 -10.78 7.49 13.95
CA MET A 196 -12.14 7.86 13.57
C MET A 196 -12.51 7.26 12.21
N GLN A 197 -12.90 6.00 12.21
CA GLN A 197 -13.34 5.31 11.01
C GLN A 197 -14.59 6.00 10.42
N SER A 198 -14.50 6.39 9.15
CA SER A 198 -15.64 6.97 8.44
C SER A 198 -16.67 5.91 8.01
N ASN A 199 -17.91 6.33 7.77
CA ASN A 199 -18.94 5.45 7.22
C ASN A 199 -18.49 4.83 5.87
N LEU A 200 -17.76 5.57 5.04
CA LEU A 200 -17.25 5.07 3.76
C LEU A 200 -16.25 3.92 3.96
N GLN A 201 -15.31 4.06 4.89
CA GLN A 201 -14.37 2.99 5.23
C GLN A 201 -15.08 1.76 5.76
N SER A 202 -16.05 1.94 6.69
CA SER A 202 -16.86 0.84 7.23
C SER A 202 -17.61 0.08 6.13
N ILE A 203 -18.26 0.79 5.22
CA ILE A 203 -18.97 0.18 4.09
C ILE A 203 -18.01 -0.62 3.20
N ILE A 204 -16.85 -0.09 2.87
CA ILE A 204 -15.86 -0.79 2.05
C ILE A 204 -15.36 -2.05 2.75
N LYS A 205 -15.05 -1.99 4.04
CA LYS A 205 -14.63 -3.16 4.83
C LYS A 205 -15.72 -4.24 4.84
N LEU A 206 -16.97 -3.86 5.07
CA LEU A 206 -18.10 -4.79 5.03
C LEU A 206 -18.29 -5.44 3.66
N LEU A 207 -18.18 -4.66 2.57
CA LEU A 207 -18.28 -5.19 1.22
C LEU A 207 -17.10 -6.14 0.88
N LYS A 208 -15.88 -5.83 1.32
CA LYS A 208 -14.73 -6.74 1.20
C LYS A 208 -14.99 -8.05 1.93
N ARG A 209 -15.43 -8.02 3.18
CA ARG A 209 -15.75 -9.22 3.96
C ARG A 209 -16.88 -10.03 3.32
N HIS A 210 -17.94 -9.38 2.84
CA HIS A 210 -19.01 -10.04 2.12
C HIS A 210 -18.48 -10.76 0.88
N ARG A 211 -17.63 -10.10 0.08
CA ARG A 211 -16.97 -10.69 -1.07
C ARG A 211 -16.18 -11.93 -0.69
N ASP A 212 -15.33 -11.82 0.34
CA ASP A 212 -14.43 -12.91 0.74
C ASP A 212 -15.23 -14.14 1.20
N ILE A 213 -16.26 -13.96 2.04
CA ILE A 213 -17.17 -15.03 2.47
C ILE A 213 -17.91 -15.65 1.28
N PHE A 214 -18.37 -14.83 0.33
CA PHE A 214 -19.09 -15.32 -0.84
C PHE A 214 -18.22 -16.24 -1.70
N PHE A 215 -16.97 -15.87 -1.94
CA PHE A 215 -16.05 -16.68 -2.76
C PHE A 215 -15.57 -17.93 -2.02
N GLU A 216 -15.33 -17.84 -0.72
CA GLU A 216 -15.00 -19.01 0.11
C GLU A 216 -16.14 -20.05 0.11
N ALA A 217 -17.37 -19.61 0.35
CA ALA A 217 -18.55 -20.48 0.39
C ALA A 217 -18.88 -21.13 -0.96
N ASN A 218 -18.54 -20.51 -2.08
CA ASN A 218 -18.84 -21.04 -3.41
C ASN A 218 -17.70 -21.83 -4.06
N HIS A 219 -16.59 -22.06 -3.34
CA HIS A 219 -15.41 -22.80 -3.81
C HIS A 219 -14.94 -22.39 -5.21
N THR A 220 -15.04 -21.11 -5.52
CA THR A 220 -14.57 -20.59 -6.81
C THR A 220 -13.07 -20.36 -6.71
N ASP A 221 -12.27 -20.91 -7.67
CA ASP A 221 -10.82 -20.64 -7.79
C ASP A 221 -10.49 -19.17 -8.09
N TYR A 222 -11.49 -18.32 -8.07
CA TYR A 222 -11.37 -16.90 -8.32
C TYR A 222 -10.88 -16.20 -7.04
N LYS A 223 -9.56 -16.00 -6.96
CA LYS A 223 -8.99 -15.10 -5.93
C LYS A 223 -9.43 -13.66 -6.27
N PRO A 224 -10.17 -12.99 -5.40
CA PRO A 224 -10.54 -11.60 -5.62
C PRO A 224 -9.26 -10.76 -5.74
N ILE A 225 -9.26 -9.82 -6.67
CA ILE A 225 -8.18 -8.82 -6.77
C ILE A 225 -8.23 -7.98 -5.49
N SER A 226 -7.14 -7.99 -4.74
CA SER A 226 -6.92 -7.17 -3.54
C SER A 226 -6.93 -5.68 -3.88
#